data_fa276bb30ad0d86012b53a719e6ca322
#
_entry.id   fa276bb30ad0d86012b53a719e6ca322
#
_cell.length_a   1.000
_cell.length_b   1.000
_cell.length_c   1.000
_cell.angle_alpha   90.00
_cell.angle_beta   90.00
_cell.angle_gamma   90.00
#
_symmetry.space_group_name_H-M   'P 1'
#
loop_
_entity.id
_entity.type
_entity.pdbx_description
1 polymer ?
#
loop_
_entity_poly.entity_id
_entity_poly.type
_entity_poly.pdbx_seq_one_letter_code
_entity_poly.pdbx_strand_id
1 'polypeptide(L)'
;RLARDYGAMLGNRSFRLLALVSVFNFGALFLYIASAPAFVMDLLGLGEQDFVWFFAPTIGGMMLGAWFSGRAAGRMTGRRLVGWGFFFCGLAAAYNIGYNTLTTSPSLPWAVLPTALGAFGIALVFPIVTLGLLDMYPRQRGGASSMQAFIGLLSNALIAGVLSPMVSHSGLALALTAAAFTAVAFGLWRWYLAHSARCPNPDAAIARHEPTDKM
;
A
#
# COMPACT_ATOMS: atom_id res chain seq x y z
N ARG A 1 -0.09 30.49 -7.11
CA ARG A 1 1.14 29.77 -6.72
C ARG A 1 0.83 28.30 -6.46
N LEU A 2 -0.08 27.96 -5.52
CA LEU A 2 -0.43 26.58 -5.15
C LEU A 2 -0.82 25.68 -6.34
N ALA A 3 -1.71 26.12 -7.21
CA ALA A 3 -2.14 25.33 -8.38
C ALA A 3 -0.98 25.01 -9.35
N ARG A 4 -0.04 25.94 -9.50
CA ARG A 4 1.15 25.73 -10.33
C ARG A 4 2.13 24.75 -9.68
N ASP A 5 2.28 24.82 -8.36
CA ASP A 5 3.16 23.94 -7.62
C ASP A 5 2.61 22.49 -7.63
N TYR A 6 1.30 22.31 -7.45
CA TYR A 6 0.64 21.01 -7.61
C TYR A 6 0.70 20.49 -9.04
N GLY A 7 0.54 21.35 -10.04
CA GLY A 7 0.71 20.98 -11.46
C GLY A 7 2.14 20.50 -11.75
N ALA A 8 3.15 21.15 -11.17
CA ALA A 8 4.55 20.74 -11.30
C ALA A 8 4.83 19.40 -10.61
N MET A 9 4.24 19.15 -9.43
CA MET A 9 4.33 17.86 -8.74
C MET A 9 3.72 16.72 -9.55
N LEU A 10 2.53 16.94 -10.12
CA LEU A 10 1.87 15.98 -11.01
C LEU A 10 2.62 15.79 -12.34
N GLY A 11 3.35 16.80 -12.81
CA GLY A 11 4.24 16.72 -13.98
C GLY A 11 5.46 15.83 -13.73
N ASN A 12 5.91 15.70 -12.47
CA ASN A 12 7.09 14.92 -12.13
C ASN A 12 6.78 13.42 -12.21
N ARG A 13 7.49 12.71 -13.09
CA ARG A 13 7.30 11.27 -13.30
C ARG A 13 7.59 10.44 -12.05
N SER A 14 8.66 10.77 -11.33
CA SER A 14 9.04 10.05 -10.09
C SER A 14 7.96 10.22 -9.01
N PHE A 15 7.41 11.42 -8.86
CA PHE A 15 6.29 11.67 -7.95
C PHE A 15 5.06 10.84 -8.29
N ARG A 16 4.65 10.85 -9.56
CA ARG A 16 3.50 10.04 -10.01
C ARG A 16 3.71 8.55 -9.77
N LEU A 17 4.91 8.04 -10.06
CA LEU A 17 5.22 6.62 -9.85
C LEU A 17 5.11 6.25 -8.37
N LEU A 18 5.70 7.02 -7.45
CA LEU A 18 5.61 6.74 -6.02
C LEU A 18 4.18 6.92 -5.47
N ALA A 19 3.46 7.95 -5.92
CA ALA A 19 2.06 8.14 -5.53
C ALA A 19 1.19 6.95 -5.97
N LEU A 20 1.35 6.47 -7.20
CA LEU A 20 0.65 5.29 -7.70
C LEU A 20 1.08 4.01 -6.99
N VAL A 21 2.37 3.84 -6.65
CA VAL A 21 2.81 2.71 -5.83
C VAL A 21 2.07 2.68 -4.50
N SER A 22 1.96 3.82 -3.80
CA SER A 22 1.25 3.87 -2.52
C SER A 22 -0.24 3.59 -2.67
N VAL A 23 -0.89 4.12 -3.73
CA VAL A 23 -2.30 3.89 -4.04
C VAL A 23 -2.61 2.42 -4.29
N PHE A 24 -1.88 1.78 -5.19
CA PHE A 24 -2.13 0.37 -5.52
C PHE A 24 -1.71 -0.58 -4.39
N ASN A 25 -0.61 -0.27 -3.68
CA ASN A 25 -0.19 -1.09 -2.56
C ASN A 25 -1.21 -1.06 -1.41
N PHE A 26 -1.67 0.12 -1.01
CA PHE A 26 -2.70 0.26 0.02
C PHE A 26 -4.08 -0.16 -0.49
N GLY A 27 -4.38 0.11 -1.75
CA GLY A 27 -5.65 -0.23 -2.40
C GLY A 27 -5.97 -1.72 -2.37
N ALA A 28 -4.96 -2.59 -2.40
CA ALA A 28 -5.13 -4.04 -2.24
C ALA A 28 -5.78 -4.39 -0.89
N LEU A 29 -5.36 -3.74 0.20
CA LEU A 29 -5.96 -3.90 1.52
C LEU A 29 -7.29 -3.16 1.63
N PHE A 30 -7.34 -1.93 1.12
CA PHE A 30 -8.54 -1.09 1.19
C PHE A 30 -9.73 -1.72 0.48
N LEU A 31 -9.50 -2.47 -0.59
CA LEU A 31 -10.54 -3.26 -1.26
C LEU A 31 -11.23 -4.23 -0.29
N TYR A 32 -10.47 -4.93 0.55
CA TYR A 32 -11.03 -5.82 1.58
C TYR A 32 -11.73 -5.03 2.69
N ILE A 33 -11.21 -3.88 3.10
CA ILE A 33 -11.85 -3.01 4.09
C ILE A 33 -13.19 -2.50 3.56
N ALA A 34 -13.23 -2.03 2.31
CA ALA A 34 -14.46 -1.56 1.68
C ALA A 34 -15.47 -2.69 1.44
N SER A 35 -14.98 -3.90 1.20
CA SER A 35 -15.80 -5.10 0.99
C SER A 35 -16.05 -5.89 2.29
N ALA A 36 -15.63 -5.39 3.45
CA ALA A 36 -15.70 -6.10 4.71
C ALA A 36 -17.13 -6.59 5.06
N PRO A 37 -18.21 -5.82 4.85
CA PRO A 37 -19.56 -6.30 5.07
C PRO A 37 -19.87 -7.56 4.24
N ALA A 38 -19.66 -7.53 2.94
CA ALA A 38 -19.88 -8.66 2.07
C ALA A 38 -18.94 -9.83 2.41
N PHE A 39 -17.67 -9.55 2.72
CA PHE A 39 -16.69 -10.59 3.07
C PHE A 39 -17.05 -11.31 4.37
N VAL A 40 -17.41 -10.57 5.43
CA VAL A 40 -17.70 -11.12 6.76
C VAL A 40 -19.09 -11.77 6.79
N MET A 41 -20.12 -11.08 6.28
CA MET A 41 -21.51 -11.51 6.42
C MET A 41 -21.92 -12.47 5.30
N ASP A 42 -21.61 -12.17 4.04
CA ASP A 42 -22.10 -12.97 2.91
C ASP A 42 -21.16 -14.13 2.59
N LEU A 43 -19.83 -13.92 2.61
CA LEU A 43 -18.87 -14.98 2.25
C LEU A 43 -18.49 -15.88 3.43
N LEU A 44 -18.33 -15.33 4.62
CA LEU A 44 -18.01 -16.10 5.83
C LEU A 44 -19.26 -16.53 6.61
N GLY A 45 -20.44 -15.98 6.31
CA GLY A 45 -21.69 -16.29 7.01
C GLY A 45 -21.70 -15.89 8.48
N LEU A 46 -20.93 -14.87 8.88
CA LEU A 46 -20.77 -14.41 10.26
C LEU A 46 -21.73 -13.25 10.56
N GLY A 47 -21.92 -12.97 11.85
CA GLY A 47 -22.76 -11.88 12.32
C GLY A 47 -22.09 -10.52 12.35
N GLU A 48 -22.87 -9.47 12.62
CA GLU A 48 -22.37 -8.08 12.76
C GLU A 48 -21.33 -7.90 13.87
N GLN A 49 -21.35 -8.74 14.90
CA GLN A 49 -20.39 -8.69 16.00
C GLN A 49 -19.04 -9.37 15.67
N ASP A 50 -19.00 -10.11 14.57
CA ASP A 50 -17.82 -10.92 14.18
C ASP A 50 -16.81 -10.15 13.29
N PHE A 51 -17.06 -8.87 13.02
CA PHE A 51 -16.10 -8.01 12.30
C PHE A 51 -14.73 -7.94 12.99
N VAL A 52 -14.70 -8.16 14.29
CA VAL A 52 -13.45 -8.23 15.07
C VAL A 52 -12.51 -9.30 14.52
N TRP A 53 -13.02 -10.44 14.04
CA TRP A 53 -12.22 -11.52 13.48
C TRP A 53 -11.56 -11.17 12.13
N PHE A 54 -12.08 -10.17 11.44
CA PHE A 54 -11.45 -9.62 10.25
C PHE A 54 -10.47 -8.49 10.60
N PHE A 55 -10.93 -7.52 11.40
CA PHE A 55 -10.15 -6.32 11.68
C PHE A 55 -8.99 -6.56 12.65
N ALA A 56 -9.17 -7.38 13.68
CA ALA A 56 -8.12 -7.60 14.67
C ALA A 56 -6.84 -8.24 14.08
N PRO A 57 -6.91 -9.33 13.29
CA PRO A 57 -5.73 -9.89 12.64
C PRO A 57 -5.12 -8.92 11.61
N THR A 58 -5.96 -8.21 10.86
CA THR A 58 -5.52 -7.26 9.83
C THR A 58 -4.77 -6.08 10.45
N ILE A 59 -5.33 -5.48 11.50
CA ILE A 59 -4.67 -4.39 12.26
C ILE A 59 -3.43 -4.92 12.97
N GLY A 60 -3.50 -6.12 13.55
CA GLY A 60 -2.36 -6.79 14.17
C GLY A 60 -1.19 -6.98 13.19
N GLY A 61 -1.47 -7.43 11.98
CA GLY A 61 -0.49 -7.54 10.91
C GLY A 61 0.14 -6.18 10.56
N MET A 62 -0.68 -5.14 10.45
CA MET A 62 -0.21 -3.77 10.19
C MET A 62 0.67 -3.24 11.34
N MET A 63 0.26 -3.46 12.60
CA MET A 63 1.03 -3.04 13.77
C MET A 63 2.39 -3.74 13.84
N LEU A 64 2.42 -5.05 13.60
CA LEU A 64 3.66 -5.83 13.54
C LEU A 64 4.57 -5.35 12.40
N GLY A 65 4.01 -5.07 11.23
CA GLY A 65 4.75 -4.52 10.10
C GLY A 65 5.34 -3.14 10.41
N ALA A 66 4.55 -2.26 11.01
CA ALA A 66 5.00 -0.92 11.43
C ALA A 66 6.10 -1.01 12.50
N TRP A 67 5.94 -1.88 13.49
CA TRP A 67 6.96 -2.13 14.51
C TRP A 67 8.26 -2.66 13.90
N PHE A 68 8.17 -3.62 12.99
CA PHE A 68 9.32 -4.17 12.29
C PHE A 68 10.00 -3.11 11.41
N SER A 69 9.21 -2.31 10.68
CA SER A 69 9.70 -1.20 9.88
C SER A 69 10.49 -0.18 10.72
N GLY A 70 9.95 0.19 11.88
CA GLY A 70 10.62 1.08 12.82
C GLY A 70 11.94 0.51 13.35
N ARG A 71 11.97 -0.79 13.64
CA ARG A 71 13.18 -1.48 14.12
C ARG A 71 14.23 -1.69 13.04
N ALA A 72 13.80 -1.84 11.80
CA ALA A 72 14.66 -1.96 10.62
C ALA A 72 15.23 -0.61 10.16
N ALA A 73 14.62 0.50 10.60
CA ALA A 73 15.08 1.85 10.29
C ALA A 73 16.53 2.05 10.80
N GLY A 74 17.41 2.53 9.93
CA GLY A 74 18.83 2.70 10.21
C GLY A 74 19.68 1.41 10.11
N ARG A 75 19.06 0.22 10.05
CA ARG A 75 19.76 -1.06 9.90
C ARG A 75 19.66 -1.65 8.49
N MET A 76 18.59 -1.34 7.80
CA MET A 76 18.33 -1.78 6.44
C MET A 76 18.08 -0.60 5.51
N THR A 77 18.48 -0.73 4.25
CA THR A 77 18.13 0.27 3.24
C THR A 77 16.62 0.23 2.94
N GLY A 78 16.00 1.40 2.75
CA GLY A 78 14.58 1.48 2.40
C GLY A 78 14.21 0.60 1.21
N ARG A 79 15.08 0.50 0.21
CA ARG A 79 14.89 -0.39 -0.96
C ARG A 79 14.77 -1.87 -0.58
N ARG A 80 15.57 -2.35 0.38
CA ARG A 80 15.48 -3.73 0.87
C ARG A 80 14.21 -3.94 1.67
N LEU A 81 13.83 -2.98 2.49
CA LEU A 81 12.62 -3.05 3.30
C LEU A 81 11.37 -3.10 2.42
N VAL A 82 11.30 -2.28 1.38
CA VAL A 82 10.22 -2.33 0.37
C VAL A 82 10.21 -3.68 -0.36
N GLY A 83 11.39 -4.23 -0.69
CA GLY A 83 11.51 -5.56 -1.28
C GLY A 83 10.89 -6.66 -0.40
N TRP A 84 11.18 -6.65 0.89
CA TRP A 84 10.54 -7.55 1.86
C TRP A 84 9.04 -7.32 1.97
N GLY A 85 8.60 -6.07 1.98
CA GLY A 85 7.18 -5.73 1.99
C GLY A 85 6.43 -6.32 0.80
N PHE A 86 6.94 -6.15 -0.41
CA PHE A 86 6.35 -6.76 -1.62
C PHE A 86 6.45 -8.28 -1.65
N PHE A 87 7.49 -8.86 -1.07
CA PHE A 87 7.57 -10.31 -0.90
C PHE A 87 6.41 -10.85 -0.05
N PHE A 88 6.15 -10.23 1.11
CA PHE A 88 5.02 -10.63 1.96
C PHE A 88 3.65 -10.33 1.32
N CYS A 89 3.51 -9.22 0.60
CA CYS A 89 2.29 -8.95 -0.17
C CYS A 89 2.08 -9.99 -1.28
N GLY A 90 3.13 -10.41 -1.97
CA GLY A 90 3.07 -11.46 -2.99
C GLY A 90 2.72 -12.83 -2.40
N LEU A 91 3.31 -13.17 -1.25
CA LEU A 91 2.98 -14.40 -0.52
C LEU A 91 1.53 -14.40 -0.05
N ALA A 92 1.05 -13.27 0.48
CA ALA A 92 -0.35 -13.08 0.87
C ALA A 92 -1.29 -13.26 -0.32
N ALA A 93 -0.97 -12.67 -1.47
CA ALA A 93 -1.75 -12.78 -2.70
C ALA A 93 -1.80 -14.23 -3.21
N ALA A 94 -0.66 -14.91 -3.24
CA ALA A 94 -0.58 -16.32 -3.65
C ALA A 94 -1.39 -17.23 -2.72
N TYR A 95 -1.25 -17.04 -1.41
CA TYR A 95 -2.03 -17.77 -0.42
C TYR A 95 -3.54 -17.51 -0.60
N ASN A 96 -3.93 -16.25 -0.75
CA ASN A 96 -5.32 -15.85 -0.89
C ASN A 96 -5.99 -16.46 -2.13
N ILE A 97 -5.31 -16.41 -3.27
CA ILE A 97 -5.78 -17.04 -4.50
C ILE A 97 -5.87 -18.57 -4.32
N GLY A 98 -4.80 -19.20 -3.81
CA GLY A 98 -4.77 -20.64 -3.56
C GLY A 98 -5.88 -21.08 -2.61
N TYR A 99 -6.10 -20.36 -1.53
CA TYR A 99 -7.17 -20.66 -0.57
C TYR A 99 -8.55 -20.58 -1.21
N ASN A 100 -8.86 -19.50 -1.94
CA ASN A 100 -10.16 -19.31 -2.58
C ASN A 100 -10.38 -20.21 -3.81
N THR A 101 -9.35 -20.81 -4.40
CA THR A 101 -9.49 -21.79 -5.48
C THR A 101 -9.71 -23.20 -4.95
N LEU A 102 -9.12 -23.53 -3.80
CA LEU A 102 -9.15 -24.88 -3.23
C LEU A 102 -10.30 -25.08 -2.24
N THR A 103 -10.83 -23.99 -1.66
CA THR A 103 -11.83 -24.04 -0.59
C THR A 103 -13.16 -23.51 -1.09
N THR A 104 -14.21 -24.34 -1.01
CA THR A 104 -15.58 -23.95 -1.36
C THR A 104 -16.31 -23.24 -0.22
N SER A 105 -15.89 -23.46 1.02
CA SER A 105 -16.47 -22.87 2.25
C SER A 105 -15.39 -22.17 3.03
N PRO A 106 -15.21 -20.84 2.87
CA PRO A 106 -14.22 -20.10 3.62
C PRO A 106 -14.51 -20.15 5.12
N SER A 107 -13.48 -20.34 5.92
CA SER A 107 -13.57 -20.48 7.38
C SER A 107 -12.48 -19.67 8.10
N LEU A 108 -12.80 -19.25 9.31
CA LEU A 108 -11.82 -18.65 10.22
C LEU A 108 -10.89 -19.74 10.81
N PRO A 109 -9.61 -19.41 11.06
CA PRO A 109 -8.93 -18.11 10.80
C PRO A 109 -8.33 -17.99 9.39
N TRP A 110 -8.40 -19.04 8.58
CA TRP A 110 -7.65 -19.20 7.33
C TRP A 110 -8.01 -18.16 6.26
N ALA A 111 -9.28 -17.78 6.19
CA ALA A 111 -9.76 -16.78 5.23
C ALA A 111 -9.23 -15.37 5.48
N VAL A 112 -8.88 -15.05 6.74
CA VAL A 112 -8.42 -13.71 7.14
C VAL A 112 -6.89 -13.63 7.21
N LEU A 113 -6.21 -14.76 7.30
CA LEU A 113 -4.74 -14.81 7.38
C LEU A 113 -4.04 -14.06 6.23
N PRO A 114 -4.47 -14.19 4.95
CA PRO A 114 -3.83 -13.47 3.86
C PRO A 114 -4.01 -11.94 3.96
N THR A 115 -5.13 -11.44 4.50
CA THR A 115 -5.30 -9.99 4.70
C THR A 115 -4.37 -9.46 5.80
N ALA A 116 -4.17 -10.21 6.86
CA ALA A 116 -3.22 -9.88 7.93
C ALA A 116 -1.77 -9.87 7.42
N LEU A 117 -1.39 -10.88 6.63
CA LEU A 117 -0.06 -10.97 6.03
C LEU A 117 0.17 -9.87 4.98
N GLY A 118 -0.83 -9.55 4.19
CA GLY A 118 -0.81 -8.43 3.24
C GLY A 118 -0.66 -7.09 3.96
N ALA A 119 -1.42 -6.88 5.04
CA ALA A 119 -1.32 -5.67 5.87
C ALA A 119 0.07 -5.50 6.49
N PHE A 120 0.70 -6.60 6.94
CA PHE A 120 2.09 -6.59 7.38
C PHE A 120 3.03 -6.10 6.27
N GLY A 121 2.93 -6.67 5.07
CA GLY A 121 3.75 -6.28 3.91
C GLY A 121 3.54 -4.81 3.51
N ILE A 122 2.29 -4.35 3.50
CA ILE A 122 1.94 -2.95 3.19
C ILE A 122 2.55 -1.99 4.20
N ALA A 123 2.53 -2.34 5.49
CA ALA A 123 3.14 -1.53 6.55
C ALA A 123 4.67 -1.41 6.44
N LEU A 124 5.33 -2.32 5.71
CA LEU A 124 6.75 -2.17 5.36
C LEU A 124 6.97 -1.25 4.16
N VAL A 125 6.08 -1.29 3.16
CA VAL A 125 6.20 -0.53 1.90
C VAL A 125 5.79 0.94 2.09
N PHE A 126 4.61 1.16 2.64
CA PHE A 126 3.93 2.46 2.63
C PHE A 126 4.74 3.60 3.26
N PRO A 127 5.35 3.46 4.46
CA PRO A 127 6.15 4.53 5.05
C PRO A 127 7.35 4.93 4.22
N ILE A 128 8.04 3.95 3.64
CA ILE A 128 9.25 4.21 2.84
C ILE A 128 8.91 4.91 1.52
N VAL A 129 7.83 4.50 0.86
CA VAL A 129 7.34 5.14 -0.36
C VAL A 129 6.89 6.57 -0.08
N THR A 130 6.18 6.80 1.03
CA THR A 130 5.75 8.13 1.47
C THR A 130 6.95 9.03 1.78
N LEU A 131 7.93 8.55 2.54
CA LEU A 131 9.16 9.30 2.81
C LEU A 131 9.91 9.64 1.52
N GLY A 132 10.06 8.69 0.61
CA GLY A 132 10.68 8.92 -0.70
C GLY A 132 9.98 10.00 -1.52
N LEU A 133 8.65 10.07 -1.42
CA LEU A 133 7.84 11.09 -2.07
C LEU A 133 8.03 12.47 -1.42
N LEU A 134 8.04 12.55 -0.09
CA LEU A 134 8.23 13.79 0.66
C LEU A 134 9.66 14.36 0.50
N ASP A 135 10.65 13.48 0.40
CA ASP A 135 12.05 13.87 0.23
C ASP A 135 12.36 14.44 -1.16
N MET A 136 11.47 14.24 -2.14
CA MET A 136 11.58 14.93 -3.43
C MET A 136 11.22 16.43 -3.33
N TYR A 137 10.48 16.83 -2.31
CA TYR A 137 10.04 18.22 -2.11
C TYR A 137 10.31 18.71 -0.69
N PRO A 138 11.58 18.84 -0.27
CA PRO A 138 11.95 19.13 1.13
C PRO A 138 11.41 20.48 1.62
N ARG A 139 11.27 21.46 0.72
CA ARG A 139 10.70 22.79 1.03
C ARG A 139 9.17 22.85 0.99
N GLN A 140 8.51 21.82 0.44
CA GLN A 140 7.06 21.77 0.23
C GLN A 140 6.48 20.40 0.65
N ARG A 141 7.02 19.83 1.73
CA ARG A 141 6.60 18.50 2.24
C ARG A 141 5.10 18.44 2.53
N GLY A 142 4.54 19.52 3.11
CA GLY A 142 3.08 19.61 3.36
C GLY A 142 2.26 19.53 2.07
N GLY A 143 2.66 20.23 1.01
CA GLY A 143 2.01 20.17 -0.30
C GLY A 143 2.10 18.79 -0.94
N ALA A 144 3.28 18.15 -0.89
CA ALA A 144 3.48 16.80 -1.41
C ALA A 144 2.64 15.77 -0.64
N SER A 145 2.56 15.87 0.69
CA SER A 145 1.72 15.03 1.53
C SER A 145 0.23 15.20 1.24
N SER A 146 -0.23 16.45 1.10
CA SER A 146 -1.63 16.75 0.75
C SER A 146 -2.01 16.19 -0.61
N MET A 147 -1.11 16.28 -1.60
CA MET A 147 -1.36 15.72 -2.93
C MET A 147 -1.40 14.19 -2.89
N GLN A 148 -0.49 13.54 -2.17
CA GLN A 148 -0.53 12.09 -1.97
C GLN A 148 -1.83 11.65 -1.30
N ALA A 149 -2.24 12.35 -0.24
CA ALA A 149 -3.49 12.07 0.46
C ALA A 149 -4.72 12.25 -0.45
N PHE A 150 -4.75 13.30 -1.25
CA PHE A 150 -5.82 13.54 -2.22
C PHE A 150 -5.95 12.41 -3.23
N ILE A 151 -4.82 12.01 -3.86
CA ILE A 151 -4.80 10.89 -4.81
C ILE A 151 -5.25 9.60 -4.13
N GLY A 152 -4.79 9.34 -2.89
CA GLY A 152 -5.18 8.18 -2.10
C GLY A 152 -6.68 8.15 -1.79
N LEU A 153 -7.24 9.25 -1.31
CA LEU A 153 -8.67 9.36 -0.99
C LEU A 153 -9.56 9.21 -2.23
N LEU A 154 -9.17 9.82 -3.35
CA LEU A 154 -9.89 9.68 -4.61
C LEU A 154 -9.88 8.22 -5.08
N SER A 155 -8.73 7.56 -4.99
CA SER A 155 -8.60 6.14 -5.35
C SER A 155 -9.43 5.24 -4.41
N ASN A 156 -9.42 5.52 -3.10
CA ASN A 156 -10.24 4.80 -2.14
C ASN A 156 -11.74 4.98 -2.41
N ALA A 157 -12.17 6.19 -2.80
CA ALA A 157 -13.56 6.43 -3.20
C ALA A 157 -13.96 5.60 -4.44
N LEU A 158 -13.08 5.49 -5.45
CA LEU A 158 -13.32 4.65 -6.62
C LEU A 158 -13.32 3.16 -6.27
N ILE A 159 -12.42 2.71 -5.39
CA ILE A 159 -12.40 1.33 -4.91
C ILE A 159 -13.70 1.01 -4.17
N ALA A 160 -14.12 1.85 -3.23
CA ALA A 160 -15.32 1.60 -2.43
C ALA A 160 -16.62 1.74 -3.24
N GLY A 161 -16.71 2.77 -4.10
CA GLY A 161 -17.94 3.08 -4.81
C GLY A 161 -18.17 2.28 -6.10
N VAL A 162 -17.10 1.82 -6.73
CA VAL A 162 -17.20 1.13 -8.02
C VAL A 162 -16.64 -0.28 -7.96
N LEU A 163 -15.40 -0.44 -7.54
CA LEU A 163 -14.71 -1.73 -7.64
C LEU A 163 -15.22 -2.75 -6.62
N SER A 164 -15.38 -2.34 -5.36
CA SER A 164 -15.86 -3.21 -4.28
C SER A 164 -17.23 -3.82 -4.60
N PRO A 165 -18.26 -3.07 -5.00
CA PRO A 165 -19.55 -3.66 -5.39
C PRO A 165 -19.47 -4.68 -6.53
N MET A 166 -18.51 -4.51 -7.45
CA MET A 166 -18.35 -5.41 -8.59
C MET A 166 -17.71 -6.75 -8.22
N VAL A 167 -16.80 -6.78 -7.23
CA VAL A 167 -15.98 -7.96 -6.92
C VAL A 167 -16.27 -8.60 -5.56
N SER A 168 -17.04 -7.93 -4.69
CA SER A 168 -17.30 -8.38 -3.31
C SER A 168 -18.16 -9.67 -3.22
N HIS A 169 -18.84 -10.05 -4.30
CA HIS A 169 -19.68 -11.25 -4.34
C HIS A 169 -18.87 -12.56 -4.43
N SER A 170 -17.58 -12.51 -4.65
CA SER A 170 -16.72 -13.68 -4.79
C SER A 170 -15.39 -13.48 -4.09
N GLY A 171 -15.03 -14.40 -3.17
CA GLY A 171 -13.73 -14.40 -2.51
C GLY A 171 -12.57 -14.50 -3.51
N LEU A 172 -12.73 -15.27 -4.58
CA LEU A 172 -11.74 -15.39 -5.64
C LEU A 172 -11.59 -14.09 -6.44
N ALA A 173 -12.69 -13.38 -6.74
CA ALA A 173 -12.65 -12.11 -7.44
C ALA A 173 -11.94 -11.03 -6.59
N LEU A 174 -12.22 -10.98 -5.28
CA LEU A 174 -11.50 -10.13 -4.33
C LEU A 174 -9.99 -10.46 -4.30
N ALA A 175 -9.65 -11.75 -4.20
CA ALA A 175 -8.26 -12.20 -4.15
C ALA A 175 -7.49 -11.86 -5.43
N LEU A 176 -8.08 -12.09 -6.59
CA LEU A 176 -7.46 -11.76 -7.89
C LEU A 176 -7.28 -10.26 -8.09
N THR A 177 -8.28 -9.46 -7.70
CA THR A 177 -8.21 -8.00 -7.81
C THR A 177 -7.15 -7.42 -6.87
N ALA A 178 -7.08 -7.89 -5.62
CA ALA A 178 -6.04 -7.49 -4.67
C ALA A 178 -4.64 -7.91 -5.15
N ALA A 179 -4.50 -9.10 -5.72
CA ALA A 179 -3.25 -9.57 -6.33
C ALA A 179 -2.84 -8.72 -7.54
N ALA A 180 -3.79 -8.33 -8.39
CA ALA A 180 -3.52 -7.42 -9.50
C ALA A 180 -3.01 -6.06 -9.00
N PHE A 181 -3.62 -5.51 -7.94
CA PHE A 181 -3.15 -4.28 -7.31
C PHE A 181 -1.72 -4.40 -6.79
N THR A 182 -1.42 -5.49 -6.09
CA THR A 182 -0.06 -5.78 -5.60
C THR A 182 0.94 -5.91 -6.76
N ALA A 183 0.57 -6.60 -7.84
CA ALA A 183 1.43 -6.76 -9.02
C ALA A 183 1.69 -5.42 -9.73
N VAL A 184 0.66 -4.58 -9.89
CA VAL A 184 0.79 -3.23 -10.47
C VAL A 184 1.68 -2.36 -9.58
N ALA A 185 1.47 -2.36 -8.25
CA ALA A 185 2.30 -1.61 -7.31
C ALA A 185 3.77 -2.03 -7.40
N PHE A 186 4.04 -3.33 -7.45
CA PHE A 186 5.39 -3.86 -7.60
C PHE A 186 6.03 -3.47 -8.93
N GLY A 187 5.28 -3.57 -10.03
CA GLY A 187 5.74 -3.15 -11.36
C GLY A 187 6.10 -1.66 -11.41
N LEU A 188 5.24 -0.81 -10.83
CA LEU A 188 5.48 0.63 -10.72
C LEU A 188 6.70 0.95 -9.84
N TRP A 189 6.89 0.21 -8.74
CA TRP A 189 8.08 0.32 -7.91
C TRP A 189 9.35 -0.04 -8.67
N ARG A 190 9.34 -1.14 -9.40
CA ARG A 190 10.47 -1.54 -10.26
C ARG A 190 10.77 -0.48 -11.33
N TRP A 191 9.72 0.08 -11.93
CA TRP A 191 9.86 1.16 -12.90
C TRP A 191 10.44 2.43 -12.28
N TYR A 192 9.94 2.82 -11.10
CA TYR A 192 10.52 3.94 -10.35
C TYR A 192 12.01 3.75 -10.09
N LEU A 193 12.44 2.57 -9.65
CA LEU A 193 13.86 2.27 -9.41
C LEU A 193 14.70 2.37 -10.69
N ALA A 194 14.19 1.88 -11.82
CA ALA A 194 14.88 1.95 -13.09
C ALA A 194 14.96 3.41 -13.61
N HIS A 195 13.92 4.21 -13.38
CA HIS A 195 13.88 5.61 -13.78
C HIS A 195 14.80 6.47 -12.92
N SER A 196 14.77 6.32 -11.59
CA SER A 196 15.61 7.09 -10.66
C SER A 196 17.09 6.77 -10.79
N ALA A 197 17.44 5.57 -11.25
CA ALA A 197 18.83 5.23 -11.57
C ALA A 197 19.35 5.98 -12.82
N ARG A 198 18.47 6.34 -13.76
CA ARG A 198 18.83 7.04 -15.01
C ARG A 198 18.78 8.57 -14.88
N CYS A 199 17.90 9.09 -14.02
CA CYS A 199 17.70 10.52 -13.79
C CYS A 199 17.74 10.80 -12.29
N PRO A 200 18.93 10.97 -11.68
CA PRO A 200 19.04 11.37 -10.28
C PRO A 200 18.34 12.73 -10.09
N ASN A 201 17.48 12.85 -9.08
CA ASN A 201 16.83 14.10 -8.77
C ASN A 201 17.86 15.11 -8.25
N PRO A 202 18.11 16.25 -8.90
CA PRO A 202 19.10 17.25 -8.45
C PRO A 202 18.76 17.82 -7.07
N ASP A 203 17.48 17.96 -6.72
CA ASP A 203 17.07 18.50 -5.42
C ASP A 203 17.36 17.55 -4.25
N ALA A 204 17.35 16.24 -4.49
CA ALA A 204 17.73 15.23 -3.52
C ALA A 204 19.26 15.19 -3.26
N ALA A 205 20.06 15.70 -4.19
CA ALA A 205 21.51 15.87 -4.00
C ALA A 205 21.82 17.07 -3.12
N ILE A 206 21.06 18.16 -3.25
CA ILE A 206 21.21 19.39 -2.44
C ILE A 206 20.85 19.11 -0.98
N ALA A 207 19.78 18.34 -0.70
CA ALA A 207 19.37 17.97 0.65
C ALA A 207 20.39 17.10 1.40
N ARG A 208 21.28 16.39 0.67
CA ARG A 208 22.38 15.61 1.26
C ARG A 208 23.63 16.44 1.60
N HIS A 209 23.71 17.65 1.10
CA HIS A 209 24.87 18.55 1.27
C HIS A 209 24.60 19.73 2.20
N GLU A 210 23.39 19.83 2.76
CA GLU A 210 23.16 20.81 3.83
C GLU A 210 23.92 20.34 5.08
N PRO A 211 24.96 21.10 5.54
CA PRO A 211 25.65 20.77 6.78
C PRO A 211 24.61 20.79 7.91
N THR A 212 24.56 19.72 8.68
CA THR A 212 23.83 19.70 9.96
C THR A 212 24.45 20.79 10.81
N ASP A 213 23.80 21.93 10.89
CA ASP A 213 24.14 22.98 11.82
C ASP A 213 24.10 22.40 13.24
N LYS A 214 25.28 22.23 13.79
CA LYS A 214 25.46 21.81 15.18
C LYS A 214 25.02 23.00 16.05
N MET A 215 23.81 22.87 16.61
CA MET A 215 23.48 23.55 17.86
C MET A 215 23.68 22.63 19.04
#